data_b77b1569e5ad03611553b97f25125530
#
_entry.id   b77b1569e5ad03611553b97f25125530
#
_cell.length_a   1.000
_cell.length_b   1.000
_cell.length_c   1.000
_cell.angle_alpha   90.00
_cell.angle_beta   90.00
_cell.angle_gamma   90.00
#
_symmetry.space_group_name_H-M   'P 1'
#
loop_
_entity.id
_entity.type
_entity.pdbx_description
1 polymer ?
#
loop_
_entity_poly.entity_id
_entity_poly.type
_entity_poly.pdbx_seq_one_letter_code
_entity_poly.pdbx_strand_id
1 'polypeptide(L)'
;MDRYCVFGNPIAHSKSPEIHAAFAAQTGQDLEYERRLAPLDGFADAVRAFIAEGGKGANVTVPFKLEGVKLAQALTIRARAAGAVNTLVFSDEGIIGDNTDGAGLVADIVQNAGVTITGKRVLLLGAGGAVRGVVLPILEHRPAKLVIANRTVSKAEELVEQFAALGGEGVVSACGFDGIEGEYDIIINGTAASLSAELPPISPSVFAPGCLALDMMYAASPTIFLQFASQHGAQLRDGLGMLVEQAAEAFSVWRGVHPATAEVLSRLRAQL
;
A
#
# COMPACT_ATOMS: atom_id res chain seq x y z
N MET A 1 -4.70 28.84 1.02
CA MET A 1 -3.76 27.68 1.03
C MET A 1 -4.30 26.63 1.99
N ASP A 2 -4.72 25.48 1.47
CA ASP A 2 -5.25 24.37 2.27
C ASP A 2 -4.12 23.58 2.92
N ARG A 3 -4.33 23.09 4.15
CA ARG A 3 -3.28 22.43 4.91
C ARG A 3 -3.55 20.93 5.03
N TYR A 4 -2.52 20.15 4.71
CA TYR A 4 -2.49 18.69 4.81
C TYR A 4 -1.22 18.24 5.54
N CYS A 5 -1.22 17.02 6.06
CA CYS A 5 -0.03 16.48 6.71
C CYS A 5 0.04 14.95 6.60
N VAL A 6 1.16 14.38 7.04
CA VAL A 6 1.27 12.97 7.36
C VAL A 6 1.58 12.81 8.84
N PHE A 7 0.77 12.00 9.53
CA PHE A 7 1.02 11.58 10.90
C PHE A 7 1.73 10.23 10.95
N GLY A 8 2.75 10.15 11.79
CA GLY A 8 3.49 8.91 12.06
C GLY A 8 4.42 9.04 13.26
N ASN A 9 5.03 7.93 13.69
CA ASN A 9 6.05 7.93 14.72
C ASN A 9 6.97 6.71 14.57
N PRO A 10 8.22 6.89 14.07
CA PRO A 10 8.84 8.15 13.60
C PRO A 10 8.28 8.64 12.25
N ILE A 11 8.48 9.91 11.91
CA ILE A 11 7.95 10.52 10.68
C ILE A 11 8.98 11.35 9.88
N ALA A 12 10.14 11.60 10.45
CA ALA A 12 11.13 12.51 9.88
C ALA A 12 11.57 12.12 8.45
N HIS A 13 11.56 10.84 8.13
CA HIS A 13 12.02 10.30 6.85
C HIS A 13 10.93 10.20 5.77
N SER A 14 9.69 10.59 6.08
CA SER A 14 8.59 10.51 5.11
C SER A 14 8.88 11.37 3.87
N LYS A 15 8.69 10.80 2.69
CA LYS A 15 8.79 11.51 1.40
C LYS A 15 7.48 12.18 0.97
N SER A 16 6.39 11.97 1.73
CA SER A 16 5.07 12.49 1.37
C SER A 16 5.03 14.01 1.16
N PRO A 17 5.70 14.87 1.94
CA PRO A 17 5.69 16.31 1.69
C PRO A 17 6.28 16.69 0.33
N GLU A 18 7.38 16.05 -0.06
CA GLU A 18 8.01 16.28 -1.37
C GLU A 18 7.11 15.84 -2.52
N ILE A 19 6.42 14.70 -2.37
CA ILE A 19 5.49 14.14 -3.34
C ILE A 19 4.30 15.08 -3.52
N HIS A 20 3.62 15.44 -2.43
CA HIS A 20 2.43 16.29 -2.48
C HIS A 20 2.73 17.72 -2.94
N ALA A 21 3.90 18.28 -2.60
CA ALA A 21 4.32 19.57 -3.13
C ALA A 21 4.50 19.54 -4.66
N ALA A 22 5.06 18.46 -5.20
CA ALA A 22 5.17 18.27 -6.63
C ALA A 22 3.81 18.13 -7.31
N PHE A 23 2.89 17.38 -6.73
CA PHE A 23 1.51 17.25 -7.23
C PHE A 23 0.76 18.57 -7.20
N ALA A 24 0.92 19.35 -6.13
CA ALA A 24 0.32 20.68 -6.03
C ALA A 24 0.83 21.62 -7.13
N ALA A 25 2.14 21.68 -7.34
CA ALA A 25 2.74 22.49 -8.38
C ALA A 25 2.28 22.07 -9.78
N GLN A 26 2.23 20.76 -10.06
CA GLN A 26 1.80 20.21 -11.35
C GLN A 26 0.34 20.52 -11.67
N THR A 27 -0.53 20.48 -10.67
CA THR A 27 -1.99 20.63 -10.84
C THR A 27 -2.50 22.05 -10.54
N GLY A 28 -1.60 22.97 -10.18
CA GLY A 28 -1.97 24.35 -9.83
C GLY A 28 -2.80 24.45 -8.56
N GLN A 29 -2.66 23.48 -7.63
CA GLN A 29 -3.39 23.47 -6.37
C GLN A 29 -2.64 24.27 -5.30
N ASP A 30 -3.37 25.15 -4.59
CA ASP A 30 -2.82 25.93 -3.48
C ASP A 30 -2.95 25.15 -2.17
N LEU A 31 -1.90 24.38 -1.84
CA LEU A 31 -1.85 23.61 -0.60
C LEU A 31 -0.44 23.56 0.01
N GLU A 32 -0.41 23.35 1.32
CA GLU A 32 0.79 23.03 2.11
C GLU A 32 0.65 21.61 2.66
N TYR A 33 1.77 20.87 2.64
CA TYR A 33 1.82 19.51 3.19
C TYR A 33 3.03 19.34 4.09
N GLU A 34 2.81 18.93 5.34
CA GLU A 34 3.84 18.82 6.37
C GLU A 34 3.93 17.43 7.02
N ARG A 35 5.03 17.19 7.75
CA ARG A 35 5.16 16.03 8.65
C ARG A 35 4.68 16.40 10.03
N ARG A 36 3.90 15.52 10.67
CA ARG A 36 3.49 15.68 12.07
C ARG A 36 3.83 14.44 12.88
N LEU A 37 4.76 14.60 13.82
CA LEU A 37 5.02 13.56 14.79
C LEU A 37 3.87 13.52 15.79
N ALA A 38 3.18 12.37 15.90
CA ALA A 38 2.17 12.17 16.93
C ALA A 38 2.73 11.31 18.08
N PRO A 39 2.40 11.63 19.35
CA PRO A 39 2.69 10.74 20.48
C PRO A 39 2.01 9.38 20.29
N LEU A 40 2.64 8.30 20.79
CA LEU A 40 2.09 6.94 20.64
C LEU A 40 0.72 6.78 21.30
N ASP A 41 0.46 7.52 22.36
CA ASP A 41 -0.79 7.56 23.14
C ASP A 41 -1.64 8.82 22.87
N GLY A 42 -1.23 9.69 21.94
CA GLY A 42 -1.85 10.99 21.66
C GLY A 42 -2.26 11.25 20.22
N PHE A 43 -2.35 10.20 19.38
CA PHE A 43 -2.66 10.36 17.95
C PHE A 43 -3.99 11.08 17.71
N ALA A 44 -5.05 10.71 18.42
CA ALA A 44 -6.37 11.31 18.25
C ALA A 44 -6.38 12.81 18.59
N ASP A 45 -5.66 13.20 19.64
CA ASP A 45 -5.55 14.60 20.05
C ASP A 45 -4.70 15.41 19.08
N ALA A 46 -3.62 14.82 18.54
CA ALA A 46 -2.81 15.44 17.51
C ALA A 46 -3.63 15.71 16.23
N VAL A 47 -4.50 14.78 15.83
CA VAL A 47 -5.39 14.97 14.68
C VAL A 47 -6.43 16.06 14.96
N ARG A 48 -7.07 16.07 16.14
CA ARG A 48 -8.03 17.12 16.52
C ARG A 48 -7.39 18.52 16.57
N ALA A 49 -6.16 18.61 17.08
CA ALA A 49 -5.41 19.86 17.09
C ALA A 49 -5.16 20.35 15.65
N PHE A 50 -4.76 19.46 14.73
CA PHE A 50 -4.54 19.82 13.35
C PHE A 50 -5.83 20.28 12.63
N ILE A 51 -6.96 19.64 12.92
CA ILE A 51 -8.28 20.10 12.43
C ILE A 51 -8.58 21.53 12.96
N ALA A 52 -8.36 21.78 14.24
CA ALA A 52 -8.57 23.10 14.84
C ALA A 52 -7.66 24.19 14.26
N GLU A 53 -6.48 23.82 13.77
CA GLU A 53 -5.56 24.69 13.01
C GLU A 53 -5.98 24.92 11.55
N GLY A 54 -7.10 24.36 11.09
CA GLY A 54 -7.61 24.49 9.74
C GLY A 54 -7.15 23.40 8.76
N GLY A 55 -6.64 22.29 9.26
CA GLY A 55 -6.31 21.11 8.44
C GLY A 55 -7.51 20.57 7.66
N LYS A 56 -7.29 20.16 6.41
CA LYS A 56 -8.33 19.66 5.50
C LYS A 56 -8.31 18.14 5.32
N GLY A 57 -7.18 17.51 5.61
CA GLY A 57 -6.99 16.07 5.51
C GLY A 57 -5.59 15.67 5.95
N ALA A 58 -5.37 14.37 6.14
CA ALA A 58 -4.06 13.85 6.53
C ALA A 58 -3.83 12.45 6.00
N ASN A 59 -2.59 12.12 5.68
CA ASN A 59 -2.18 10.71 5.62
C ASN A 59 -1.81 10.19 7.01
N VAL A 60 -1.94 8.91 7.19
CA VAL A 60 -1.61 8.19 8.42
C VAL A 60 -0.68 7.03 8.08
N THR A 61 0.46 6.99 8.75
CA THR A 61 1.40 5.86 8.60
C THR A 61 1.65 5.18 9.95
N VAL A 62 2.62 4.28 9.99
CA VAL A 62 3.00 3.51 11.18
C VAL A 62 3.23 4.43 12.38
N PRO A 63 2.71 4.09 13.57
CA PRO A 63 1.93 2.89 13.90
C PRO A 63 0.40 3.12 13.87
N PHE A 64 -0.09 4.25 13.38
CA PHE A 64 -1.43 4.79 13.67
C PHE A 64 -2.54 4.37 12.71
N LYS A 65 -2.27 3.51 11.69
CA LYS A 65 -3.30 3.14 10.69
C LYS A 65 -4.54 2.48 11.31
N LEU A 66 -4.37 1.73 12.41
CA LEU A 66 -5.49 1.13 13.16
C LEU A 66 -6.21 2.17 14.04
N GLU A 67 -5.47 3.11 14.61
CA GLU A 67 -6.04 4.22 15.36
C GLU A 67 -6.86 5.15 14.45
N GLY A 68 -6.44 5.32 13.20
CA GLY A 68 -7.21 6.04 12.19
C GLY A 68 -8.60 5.45 11.96
N VAL A 69 -8.73 4.13 12.00
CA VAL A 69 -10.05 3.44 11.92
C VAL A 69 -10.94 3.83 13.09
N LYS A 70 -10.39 3.84 14.30
CA LYS A 70 -11.16 4.18 15.52
C LYS A 70 -11.57 5.65 15.57
N LEU A 71 -10.77 6.51 14.94
CA LEU A 71 -11.00 7.95 14.92
C LEU A 71 -12.05 8.38 13.89
N ALA A 72 -12.17 7.66 12.77
CA ALA A 72 -13.06 8.00 11.67
C ALA A 72 -14.53 7.72 12.02
N GLN A 73 -15.44 8.67 11.71
CA GLN A 73 -16.88 8.49 11.82
C GLN A 73 -17.45 7.64 10.68
N ALA A 74 -16.81 7.69 9.52
CA ALA A 74 -17.17 6.86 8.38
C ALA A 74 -15.90 6.29 7.72
N LEU A 75 -16.03 5.08 7.16
CA LEU A 75 -14.95 4.42 6.43
C LEU A 75 -15.40 4.14 5.00
N THR A 76 -14.52 4.38 4.03
CA THR A 76 -14.72 3.88 2.68
C THR A 76 -14.74 2.35 2.66
N ILE A 77 -15.25 1.77 1.58
CA ILE A 77 -15.29 0.30 1.40
C ILE A 77 -13.88 -0.29 1.53
N ARG A 78 -12.88 0.33 0.89
CA ARG A 78 -11.48 -0.15 0.89
C ARG A 78 -10.81 0.01 2.27
N ALA A 79 -11.09 1.08 3.02
CA ALA A 79 -10.59 1.24 4.38
C ALA A 79 -11.20 0.22 5.35
N ARG A 80 -12.50 -0.05 5.19
CA ARG A 80 -13.20 -1.08 5.98
C ARG A 80 -12.65 -2.47 5.68
N ALA A 81 -12.46 -2.79 4.41
CA ALA A 81 -11.88 -4.06 3.98
C ALA A 81 -10.42 -4.22 4.47
N ALA A 82 -9.62 -3.17 4.41
CA ALA A 82 -8.26 -3.18 4.93
C ALA A 82 -8.19 -3.27 6.46
N GLY A 83 -9.26 -2.83 7.17
CA GLY A 83 -9.21 -2.64 8.62
C GLY A 83 -8.15 -1.62 9.05
N ALA A 84 -7.77 -0.72 8.15
CA ALA A 84 -6.71 0.27 8.35
C ALA A 84 -6.99 1.53 7.52
N VAL A 85 -6.60 2.68 8.05
CA VAL A 85 -6.74 3.98 7.41
C VAL A 85 -5.35 4.56 7.15
N ASN A 86 -5.05 4.93 5.92
CA ASN A 86 -3.85 5.70 5.57
C ASN A 86 -4.17 7.14 5.12
N THR A 87 -5.46 7.46 4.93
CA THR A 87 -5.91 8.77 4.44
C THR A 87 -7.15 9.21 5.22
N LEU A 88 -7.11 10.42 5.76
CA LEU A 88 -8.23 11.06 6.46
C LEU A 88 -8.70 12.27 5.65
N VAL A 89 -10.02 12.41 5.53
CA VAL A 89 -10.67 13.61 4.99
C VAL A 89 -11.43 14.28 6.12
N PHE A 90 -11.20 15.56 6.32
CA PHE A 90 -11.87 16.34 7.36
C PHE A 90 -12.99 17.18 6.73
N SER A 91 -14.20 17.04 7.24
CA SER A 91 -15.38 17.75 6.78
C SER A 91 -16.22 18.21 7.98
N ASP A 92 -17.23 19.04 7.72
CA ASP A 92 -18.18 19.48 8.75
C ASP A 92 -19.03 18.32 9.29
N GLU A 93 -19.16 17.24 8.53
CA GLU A 93 -19.89 16.03 8.92
C GLU A 93 -19.02 15.05 9.76
N GLY A 94 -17.73 15.34 9.87
CA GLY A 94 -16.77 14.54 10.63
C GLY A 94 -15.57 14.05 9.81
N ILE A 95 -14.89 13.03 10.32
CA ILE A 95 -13.69 12.45 9.74
C ILE A 95 -14.06 11.21 8.93
N ILE A 96 -13.71 11.21 7.65
CA ILE A 96 -13.83 10.03 6.79
C ILE A 96 -12.45 9.38 6.67
N GLY A 97 -12.38 8.08 6.97
CA GLY A 97 -11.19 7.26 6.81
C GLY A 97 -11.18 6.51 5.47
N ASP A 98 -10.05 6.59 4.78
CA ASP A 98 -9.81 5.89 3.53
C ASP A 98 -8.50 5.10 3.55
N ASN A 99 -8.33 4.17 2.61
CA ASN A 99 -7.10 3.42 2.41
C ASN A 99 -6.71 3.41 0.94
N THR A 100 -5.66 4.14 0.60
CA THR A 100 -5.15 4.29 -0.77
C THR A 100 -3.97 3.36 -1.08
N ASP A 101 -3.46 2.60 -0.10
CA ASP A 101 -2.29 1.72 -0.28
C ASP A 101 -2.50 0.71 -1.41
N GLY A 102 -3.66 0.04 -1.40
CA GLY A 102 -3.96 -0.99 -2.40
C GLY A 102 -4.19 -0.42 -3.80
N ALA A 103 -4.85 0.74 -3.90
CA ALA A 103 -4.99 1.43 -5.17
C ALA A 103 -3.60 1.82 -5.73
N GLY A 104 -2.70 2.30 -4.86
CA GLY A 104 -1.33 2.61 -5.23
C GLY A 104 -0.54 1.40 -5.72
N LEU A 105 -0.64 0.26 -5.04
CA LEU A 105 0.02 -0.97 -5.48
C LEU A 105 -0.48 -1.42 -6.86
N VAL A 106 -1.78 -1.44 -7.05
CA VAL A 106 -2.40 -1.87 -8.32
C VAL A 106 -2.02 -0.91 -9.45
N ALA A 107 -2.04 0.40 -9.21
CA ALA A 107 -1.60 1.39 -10.19
C ALA A 107 -0.13 1.18 -10.58
N ASP A 108 0.75 0.90 -9.63
CA ASP A 108 2.15 0.60 -9.92
C ASP A 108 2.33 -0.67 -10.77
N ILE A 109 1.58 -1.73 -10.49
CA ILE A 109 1.61 -2.97 -11.29
C ILE A 109 1.08 -2.72 -12.70
N VAL A 110 -0.09 -2.09 -12.81
CA VAL A 110 -0.80 -2.00 -14.10
C VAL A 110 -0.25 -0.88 -14.97
N GLN A 111 -0.02 0.30 -14.42
CA GLN A 111 0.37 1.48 -15.19
C GLN A 111 1.89 1.58 -15.35
N ASN A 112 2.64 1.43 -14.25
CA ASN A 112 4.09 1.64 -14.29
C ASN A 112 4.87 0.39 -14.73
N ALA A 113 4.46 -0.82 -14.29
CA ALA A 113 5.09 -2.05 -14.76
C ALA A 113 4.47 -2.59 -16.06
N GLY A 114 3.29 -2.11 -16.46
CA GLY A 114 2.59 -2.56 -17.66
C GLY A 114 2.07 -4.01 -17.58
N VAL A 115 1.88 -4.53 -16.35
CA VAL A 115 1.45 -5.92 -16.12
C VAL A 115 -0.03 -5.96 -15.74
N THR A 116 -0.83 -6.69 -16.51
CA THR A 116 -2.23 -6.91 -16.17
C THR A 116 -2.37 -7.92 -15.02
N ILE A 117 -3.31 -7.66 -14.10
CA ILE A 117 -3.66 -8.59 -13.02
C ILE A 117 -4.78 -9.54 -13.48
N THR A 118 -5.62 -9.09 -14.40
CA THR A 118 -6.77 -9.86 -14.89
C THR A 118 -6.33 -11.21 -15.46
N GLY A 119 -6.93 -12.29 -14.94
CA GLY A 119 -6.64 -13.66 -15.37
C GLY A 119 -5.28 -14.21 -14.91
N LYS A 120 -4.53 -13.47 -14.11
CA LYS A 120 -3.20 -13.86 -13.60
C LYS A 120 -3.27 -14.64 -12.31
N ARG A 121 -2.25 -15.45 -12.05
CA ARG A 121 -2.03 -16.11 -10.75
C ARG A 121 -1.17 -15.19 -9.90
N VAL A 122 -1.72 -14.73 -8.77
CA VAL A 122 -1.06 -13.79 -7.86
C VAL A 122 -0.73 -14.49 -6.55
N LEU A 123 0.49 -14.33 -6.07
CA LEU A 123 0.96 -14.79 -4.76
C LEU A 123 1.25 -13.58 -3.88
N LEU A 124 0.56 -13.49 -2.75
CA LEU A 124 0.85 -12.53 -1.69
C LEU A 124 1.62 -13.22 -0.56
N LEU A 125 2.80 -12.73 -0.24
CA LEU A 125 3.61 -13.20 0.88
C LEU A 125 3.36 -12.31 2.10
N GLY A 126 2.86 -12.91 3.18
CA GLY A 126 2.47 -12.23 4.41
C GLY A 126 0.94 -12.14 4.59
N ALA A 127 0.50 -11.80 5.81
CA ALA A 127 -0.89 -11.54 6.17
C ALA A 127 -1.00 -10.37 7.17
N GLY A 128 -0.04 -9.43 7.13
CA GLY A 128 -0.03 -8.22 7.94
C GLY A 128 -0.92 -7.11 7.37
N GLY A 129 -0.94 -5.95 8.04
CA GLY A 129 -1.77 -4.82 7.66
C GLY A 129 -1.52 -4.30 6.23
N ALA A 130 -0.28 -4.34 5.75
CA ALA A 130 0.04 -3.95 4.37
C ALA A 130 -0.61 -4.90 3.35
N VAL A 131 -0.51 -6.22 3.58
CA VAL A 131 -1.14 -7.23 2.71
C VAL A 131 -2.66 -7.11 2.75
N ARG A 132 -3.26 -6.95 3.93
CA ARG A 132 -4.71 -6.77 4.08
C ARG A 132 -5.24 -5.61 3.22
N GLY A 133 -4.50 -4.50 3.16
CA GLY A 133 -4.87 -3.32 2.39
C GLY A 133 -4.89 -3.50 0.87
N VAL A 134 -4.22 -4.52 0.35
CA VAL A 134 -4.09 -4.72 -1.10
C VAL A 134 -4.95 -5.86 -1.64
N VAL A 135 -5.52 -6.71 -0.77
CA VAL A 135 -6.33 -7.87 -1.20
C VAL A 135 -7.54 -7.43 -2.02
N LEU A 136 -8.38 -6.53 -1.51
CA LEU A 136 -9.57 -6.07 -2.23
C LEU A 136 -9.23 -5.41 -3.58
N PRO A 137 -8.32 -4.43 -3.67
CA PRO A 137 -7.93 -3.84 -4.96
C PRO A 137 -7.41 -4.87 -5.97
N ILE A 138 -6.65 -5.88 -5.56
CA ILE A 138 -6.21 -6.96 -6.46
C ILE A 138 -7.42 -7.78 -6.95
N LEU A 139 -8.37 -8.12 -6.09
CA LEU A 139 -9.57 -8.89 -6.45
C LEU A 139 -10.48 -8.13 -7.42
N GLU A 140 -10.59 -6.81 -7.28
CA GLU A 140 -11.34 -5.95 -8.22
C GLU A 140 -10.79 -6.04 -9.66
N HIS A 141 -9.50 -6.38 -9.81
CA HIS A 141 -8.85 -6.64 -11.09
C HIS A 141 -9.01 -8.09 -11.60
N ARG A 142 -9.82 -8.93 -10.93
CA ARG A 142 -10.22 -10.28 -11.37
C ARG A 142 -9.04 -11.18 -11.71
N PRO A 143 -8.12 -11.46 -10.77
CA PRO A 143 -7.08 -12.48 -10.99
C PRO A 143 -7.72 -13.85 -11.17
N ALA A 144 -7.03 -14.75 -11.88
CA ALA A 144 -7.48 -16.15 -12.00
C ALA A 144 -7.35 -16.87 -10.64
N LYS A 145 -6.33 -16.52 -9.86
CA LYS A 145 -6.08 -17.06 -8.52
C LYS A 145 -5.32 -16.04 -7.69
N LEU A 146 -5.68 -15.92 -6.41
CA LEU A 146 -4.96 -15.16 -5.40
C LEU A 146 -4.62 -16.09 -4.24
N VAL A 147 -3.33 -16.35 -4.01
CA VAL A 147 -2.86 -17.15 -2.88
C VAL A 147 -2.21 -16.24 -1.86
N ILE A 148 -2.63 -16.35 -0.61
CA ILE A 148 -2.04 -15.65 0.52
C ILE A 148 -1.21 -16.64 1.33
N ALA A 149 0.12 -16.50 1.28
CA ALA A 149 1.03 -17.38 2.00
C ALA A 149 1.59 -16.67 3.24
N ASN A 150 1.47 -17.29 4.41
CA ASN A 150 1.96 -16.68 5.65
C ASN A 150 2.53 -17.75 6.60
N ARG A 151 3.54 -17.35 7.40
CA ARG A 151 4.13 -18.22 8.44
C ARG A 151 3.10 -18.73 9.44
N THR A 152 2.16 -17.88 9.85
CA THR A 152 1.00 -18.25 10.67
C THR A 152 -0.20 -18.38 9.75
N VAL A 153 -0.52 -19.60 9.35
CA VAL A 153 -1.54 -19.91 8.32
C VAL A 153 -2.90 -19.33 8.70
N SER A 154 -3.31 -19.42 9.97
CA SER A 154 -4.59 -18.90 10.43
C SER A 154 -4.82 -17.41 10.12
N LYS A 155 -3.75 -16.59 10.10
CA LYS A 155 -3.86 -15.18 9.71
C LYS A 155 -4.16 -14.99 8.22
N ALA A 156 -3.67 -15.88 7.37
CA ALA A 156 -4.01 -15.88 5.95
C ALA A 156 -5.42 -16.40 5.71
N GLU A 157 -5.84 -17.43 6.47
CA GLU A 157 -7.21 -17.97 6.45
C GLU A 157 -8.23 -16.93 6.87
N GLU A 158 -7.98 -16.14 7.92
CA GLU A 158 -8.81 -15.00 8.32
C GLU A 158 -9.02 -13.99 7.17
N LEU A 159 -7.97 -13.72 6.37
CA LEU A 159 -8.08 -12.86 5.20
C LEU A 159 -8.93 -13.52 4.11
N VAL A 160 -8.74 -14.82 3.86
CA VAL A 160 -9.56 -15.55 2.88
C VAL A 160 -11.03 -15.52 3.27
N GLU A 161 -11.37 -15.81 4.52
CA GLU A 161 -12.75 -15.72 5.03
C GLU A 161 -13.35 -14.33 4.83
N GLN A 162 -12.58 -13.29 5.14
CA GLN A 162 -13.01 -11.89 5.01
C GLN A 162 -13.29 -11.51 3.55
N PHE A 163 -12.49 -11.99 2.60
CA PHE A 163 -12.54 -11.57 1.21
C PHE A 163 -13.22 -12.58 0.26
N ALA A 164 -13.52 -13.79 0.71
CA ALA A 164 -14.17 -14.84 -0.12
C ALA A 164 -15.46 -14.34 -0.79
N ALA A 165 -16.30 -13.62 -0.05
CA ALA A 165 -17.56 -13.07 -0.57
C ALA A 165 -17.35 -11.96 -1.63
N LEU A 166 -16.17 -11.35 -1.68
CA LEU A 166 -15.84 -10.23 -2.58
C LEU A 166 -15.08 -10.69 -3.82
N GLY A 167 -14.32 -11.78 -3.72
CA GLY A 167 -13.44 -12.28 -4.79
C GLY A 167 -14.02 -13.40 -5.64
N GLY A 168 -15.15 -13.93 -5.27
CA GLY A 168 -15.70 -15.16 -5.86
C GLY A 168 -15.14 -16.42 -5.20
N GLU A 169 -15.99 -17.42 -5.09
CA GLU A 169 -15.63 -18.71 -4.50
C GLU A 169 -14.52 -19.40 -5.31
N GLY A 170 -13.46 -19.84 -4.61
CA GLY A 170 -12.33 -20.56 -5.21
C GLY A 170 -11.22 -19.68 -5.82
N VAL A 171 -11.39 -18.36 -5.89
CA VAL A 171 -10.34 -17.45 -6.39
C VAL A 171 -9.28 -17.19 -5.34
N VAL A 172 -9.66 -16.97 -4.08
CA VAL A 172 -8.74 -16.69 -2.96
C VAL A 172 -8.49 -17.94 -2.15
N SER A 173 -7.23 -18.20 -1.80
CA SER A 173 -6.85 -19.31 -0.92
C SER A 173 -5.69 -18.93 -0.01
N ALA A 174 -5.53 -19.64 1.10
CA ALA A 174 -4.47 -19.48 2.07
C ALA A 174 -3.59 -20.73 2.16
N CYS A 175 -2.30 -20.54 2.47
CA CYS A 175 -1.39 -21.63 2.78
C CYS A 175 -0.23 -21.16 3.69
N GLY A 176 0.54 -22.13 4.20
CA GLY A 176 1.90 -21.89 4.72
C GLY A 176 2.88 -21.68 3.57
N PHE A 177 4.10 -21.23 3.89
CA PHE A 177 5.14 -21.08 2.86
C PHE A 177 5.53 -22.43 2.23
N ASP A 178 5.44 -23.53 2.98
CA ASP A 178 5.65 -24.90 2.54
C ASP A 178 4.50 -25.47 1.70
N GLY A 179 3.33 -24.85 1.75
CA GLY A 179 2.15 -25.21 0.98
C GLY A 179 1.97 -24.39 -0.32
N ILE A 180 2.95 -23.60 -0.73
CA ILE A 180 2.88 -22.86 -2.00
C ILE A 180 3.07 -23.82 -3.17
N GLU A 181 2.04 -23.91 -4.03
CA GLU A 181 2.03 -24.83 -5.16
C GLU A 181 1.95 -24.12 -6.51
N GLY A 182 2.76 -24.58 -7.46
CA GLY A 182 2.77 -24.10 -8.84
C GLY A 182 3.47 -22.77 -9.04
N GLU A 183 3.31 -22.20 -10.23
CA GLU A 183 3.95 -20.97 -10.66
C GLU A 183 2.98 -19.78 -10.58
N TYR A 184 3.52 -18.56 -10.41
CA TYR A 184 2.75 -17.33 -10.32
C TYR A 184 3.28 -16.28 -11.29
N ASP A 185 2.36 -15.56 -11.90
CA ASP A 185 2.66 -14.44 -12.81
C ASP A 185 3.08 -13.19 -12.05
N ILE A 186 2.56 -13.01 -10.83
CA ILE A 186 2.83 -11.85 -9.98
C ILE A 186 3.06 -12.36 -8.56
N ILE A 187 4.20 -11.99 -7.97
CA ILE A 187 4.54 -12.30 -6.58
C ILE A 187 4.79 -11.00 -5.83
N ILE A 188 4.04 -10.77 -4.75
CA ILE A 188 4.10 -9.55 -3.97
C ILE A 188 4.56 -9.89 -2.55
N ASN A 189 5.71 -9.35 -2.16
CA ASN A 189 6.22 -9.49 -0.80
C ASN A 189 5.72 -8.34 0.09
N GLY A 190 4.80 -8.65 0.99
CA GLY A 190 4.33 -7.75 2.06
C GLY A 190 4.77 -8.19 3.46
N THR A 191 5.77 -9.06 3.56
CA THR A 191 6.33 -9.47 4.85
C THR A 191 7.30 -8.42 5.40
N ALA A 192 7.55 -8.46 6.70
CA ALA A 192 8.61 -7.66 7.32
C ALA A 192 10.02 -8.24 7.12
N ALA A 193 10.15 -9.36 6.41
CA ALA A 193 11.42 -10.07 6.22
C ALA A 193 12.49 -9.17 5.56
N SER A 194 12.09 -8.35 4.59
CA SER A 194 12.99 -7.41 3.93
C SER A 194 13.60 -6.36 4.89
N LEU A 195 12.91 -6.03 5.99
CA LEU A 195 13.44 -5.13 7.04
C LEU A 195 14.57 -5.78 7.85
N SER A 196 14.53 -7.11 8.00
CA SER A 196 15.54 -7.91 8.70
C SER A 196 16.59 -8.48 7.77
N ALA A 197 16.58 -8.10 6.49
CA ALA A 197 17.40 -8.71 5.44
C ALA A 197 17.23 -10.25 5.38
N GLU A 198 16.00 -10.72 5.56
CA GLU A 198 15.63 -12.14 5.48
C GLU A 198 14.85 -12.41 4.21
N LEU A 199 15.05 -13.59 3.63
CA LEU A 199 14.26 -14.08 2.50
C LEU A 199 13.03 -14.83 3.03
N PRO A 200 11.80 -14.52 2.57
CA PRO A 200 10.67 -15.41 2.79
C PRO A 200 11.00 -16.82 2.26
N PRO A 201 10.68 -17.90 3.01
CA PRO A 201 11.07 -19.26 2.62
C PRO A 201 10.21 -19.80 1.47
N ILE A 202 10.46 -19.31 0.27
CA ILE A 202 9.78 -19.68 -0.98
C ILE A 202 10.72 -20.46 -1.91
N SER A 203 10.15 -21.41 -2.66
CA SER A 203 10.89 -22.17 -3.68
C SER A 203 11.13 -21.32 -4.93
N PRO A 204 12.28 -21.51 -5.65
CA PRO A 204 12.48 -20.94 -6.98
C PRO A 204 11.40 -21.29 -7.99
N SER A 205 10.77 -22.44 -7.81
CA SER A 205 9.71 -22.95 -8.71
C SER A 205 8.42 -22.15 -8.72
N VAL A 206 8.28 -21.13 -7.83
CA VAL A 206 7.08 -20.28 -7.80
C VAL A 206 7.09 -19.21 -8.91
N PHE A 207 8.24 -18.92 -9.51
CA PHE A 207 8.36 -17.87 -10.54
C PHE A 207 7.99 -18.40 -11.93
N ALA A 208 6.86 -17.99 -12.47
CA ALA A 208 6.51 -18.24 -13.87
C ALA A 208 7.46 -17.48 -14.81
N PRO A 209 7.66 -17.95 -16.06
CA PRO A 209 8.40 -17.18 -17.05
C PRO A 209 7.83 -15.76 -17.23
N GLY A 210 8.66 -14.72 -17.04
CA GLY A 210 8.24 -13.31 -17.08
C GLY A 210 7.45 -12.84 -15.86
N CYS A 211 7.52 -13.56 -14.75
CA CYS A 211 6.90 -13.18 -13.48
C CYS A 211 7.29 -11.76 -13.06
N LEU A 212 6.34 -11.00 -12.56
CA LEU A 212 6.59 -9.74 -11.84
C LEU A 212 6.79 -10.04 -10.36
N ALA A 213 7.95 -9.71 -9.81
CA ALA A 213 8.24 -9.75 -8.38
C ALA A 213 8.24 -8.32 -7.82
N LEU A 214 7.32 -8.04 -6.90
CA LEU A 214 7.18 -6.74 -6.25
C LEU A 214 7.43 -6.88 -4.75
N ASP A 215 8.33 -6.08 -4.21
CA ASP A 215 8.49 -5.91 -2.75
C ASP A 215 7.79 -4.61 -2.32
N MET A 216 6.92 -4.65 -1.31
CA MET A 216 6.27 -3.43 -0.79
C MET A 216 7.27 -2.50 -0.07
N MET A 217 8.47 -2.99 0.23
CA MET A 217 9.58 -2.17 0.72
C MET A 217 10.39 -1.62 -0.45
N TYR A 218 11.03 -0.47 -0.23
CA TYR A 218 11.96 0.12 -1.17
C TYR A 218 13.24 0.56 -0.47
N ALA A 219 14.36 0.55 -1.20
CA ALA A 219 15.68 0.97 -0.72
C ALA A 219 16.55 1.42 -1.90
N ALA A 220 17.74 1.97 -1.60
CA ALA A 220 18.74 2.30 -2.62
C ALA A 220 19.22 1.08 -3.41
N SER A 221 19.19 -0.11 -2.80
CA SER A 221 19.56 -1.39 -3.43
C SER A 221 18.37 -2.34 -3.40
N PRO A 222 18.27 -3.28 -4.36
CA PRO A 222 17.22 -4.30 -4.33
C PRO A 222 17.21 -5.08 -3.01
N THR A 223 16.02 -5.31 -2.47
CA THR A 223 15.85 -6.13 -1.26
C THR A 223 16.30 -7.57 -1.52
N ILE A 224 16.54 -8.35 -0.46
CA ILE A 224 16.94 -9.76 -0.59
C ILE A 224 15.91 -10.57 -1.39
N PHE A 225 14.61 -10.29 -1.20
CA PHE A 225 13.57 -10.90 -2.00
C PHE A 225 13.72 -10.57 -3.50
N LEU A 226 13.97 -9.30 -3.84
CA LEU A 226 14.16 -8.89 -5.25
C LEU A 226 15.45 -9.44 -5.85
N GLN A 227 16.53 -9.54 -5.07
CA GLN A 227 17.77 -10.19 -5.50
C GLN A 227 17.54 -11.66 -5.82
N PHE A 228 16.80 -12.37 -4.97
CA PHE A 228 16.42 -13.75 -5.20
C PHE A 228 15.54 -13.90 -6.46
N ALA A 229 14.50 -13.07 -6.60
CA ALA A 229 13.62 -13.09 -7.76
C ALA A 229 14.37 -12.82 -9.09
N SER A 230 15.37 -11.92 -9.06
CA SER A 230 16.24 -11.63 -10.21
C SER A 230 17.00 -12.86 -10.71
N GLN A 231 17.48 -13.69 -9.80
CA GLN A 231 18.19 -14.93 -10.14
C GLN A 231 17.30 -15.96 -10.86
N HIS A 232 15.98 -15.80 -10.75
CA HIS A 232 14.97 -16.67 -11.37
C HIS A 232 14.23 -15.99 -12.53
N GLY A 233 14.78 -14.91 -13.09
CA GLY A 233 14.31 -14.28 -14.32
C GLY A 233 13.05 -13.41 -14.15
N ALA A 234 12.69 -13.03 -12.93
CA ALA A 234 11.56 -12.15 -12.68
C ALA A 234 11.86 -10.69 -13.06
N GLN A 235 10.83 -9.97 -13.50
CA GLN A 235 10.85 -8.51 -13.55
C GLN A 235 10.73 -7.95 -12.14
N LEU A 236 11.53 -6.95 -11.80
CA LEU A 236 11.62 -6.46 -10.43
C LEU A 236 10.90 -5.13 -10.24
N ARG A 237 10.15 -5.01 -9.16
CA ARG A 237 9.57 -3.75 -8.66
C ARG A 237 9.76 -3.65 -7.16
N ASP A 238 10.12 -2.47 -6.67
CA ASP A 238 10.09 -2.18 -5.24
C ASP A 238 8.92 -1.25 -4.89
N GLY A 239 8.72 -0.99 -3.61
CA GLY A 239 7.59 -0.23 -3.08
C GLY A 239 7.58 1.26 -3.40
N LEU A 240 8.59 1.80 -4.10
CA LEU A 240 8.64 3.24 -4.40
C LEU A 240 7.50 3.68 -5.33
N GLY A 241 7.16 2.85 -6.34
CA GLY A 241 6.01 3.10 -7.20
C GLY A 241 4.71 3.12 -6.41
N MET A 242 4.48 2.10 -5.58
CA MET A 242 3.31 2.06 -4.68
C MET A 242 3.24 3.31 -3.79
N LEU A 243 4.37 3.80 -3.25
CA LEU A 243 4.42 5.01 -2.43
C LEU A 243 3.93 6.25 -3.18
N VAL A 244 4.35 6.43 -4.42
CA VAL A 244 3.95 7.60 -5.23
C VAL A 244 2.50 7.49 -5.66
N GLU A 245 2.07 6.32 -6.13
CA GLU A 245 0.70 6.10 -6.62
C GLU A 245 -0.34 6.22 -5.49
N GLN A 246 -0.07 5.69 -4.27
CA GLN A 246 -1.00 5.86 -3.15
C GLN A 246 -1.12 7.32 -2.71
N ALA A 247 -0.04 8.10 -2.86
CA ALA A 247 -0.07 9.54 -2.59
C ALA A 247 -0.86 10.31 -3.67
N ALA A 248 -0.76 9.91 -4.94
CA ALA A 248 -1.58 10.47 -6.03
C ALA A 248 -3.07 10.18 -5.82
N GLU A 249 -3.39 8.97 -5.37
CA GLU A 249 -4.76 8.59 -5.03
C GLU A 249 -5.28 9.40 -3.83
N ALA A 250 -4.50 9.57 -2.75
CA ALA A 250 -4.86 10.43 -1.63
C ALA A 250 -5.06 11.89 -2.05
N PHE A 251 -4.18 12.40 -2.92
CA PHE A 251 -4.31 13.73 -3.50
C PHE A 251 -5.62 13.87 -4.29
N SER A 252 -5.97 12.87 -5.10
CA SER A 252 -7.22 12.82 -5.85
C SER A 252 -8.45 12.81 -4.94
N VAL A 253 -8.42 12.06 -3.84
CA VAL A 253 -9.48 12.05 -2.82
C VAL A 253 -9.71 13.44 -2.23
N TRP A 254 -8.66 14.20 -1.95
CA TRP A 254 -8.79 15.53 -1.36
C TRP A 254 -9.10 16.64 -2.35
N ARG A 255 -8.54 16.56 -3.57
CA ARG A 255 -8.54 17.68 -4.52
C ARG A 255 -9.41 17.45 -5.76
N GLY A 256 -9.93 16.24 -5.96
CA GLY A 256 -10.74 15.89 -7.11
C GLY A 256 -9.98 15.86 -8.46
N VAL A 257 -8.63 15.93 -8.41
CA VAL A 257 -7.76 15.87 -9.60
C VAL A 257 -6.66 14.84 -9.37
N HIS A 258 -6.44 13.96 -10.35
CA HIS A 258 -5.39 12.94 -10.30
C HIS A 258 -4.11 13.49 -10.94
N PRO A 259 -2.99 13.61 -10.18
CA PRO A 259 -1.73 14.12 -10.72
C PRO A 259 -1.02 13.03 -11.55
N ALA A 260 -0.12 13.44 -12.45
CA ALA A 260 0.77 12.51 -13.14
C ALA A 260 1.94 12.11 -12.21
N THR A 261 2.21 10.81 -12.14
CA THR A 261 3.14 10.24 -11.14
C THR A 261 4.54 9.99 -11.69
N ALA A 262 4.70 9.80 -13.01
CA ALA A 262 5.93 9.32 -13.63
C ALA A 262 7.16 10.20 -13.35
N GLU A 263 7.03 11.52 -13.42
CA GLU A 263 8.14 12.46 -13.16
C GLU A 263 8.55 12.44 -11.68
N VAL A 264 7.56 12.41 -10.78
CA VAL A 264 7.79 12.36 -9.33
C VAL A 264 8.48 11.05 -8.94
N LEU A 265 8.02 9.93 -9.51
CA LEU A 265 8.64 8.61 -9.31
C LEU A 265 10.09 8.60 -9.79
N SER A 266 10.36 9.12 -11.00
CA SER A 266 11.71 9.21 -11.57
C SER A 266 12.64 10.06 -10.69
N ARG A 267 12.16 11.23 -10.22
CA ARG A 267 12.94 12.11 -9.35
C ARG A 267 13.27 11.45 -8.01
N LEU A 268 12.30 10.80 -7.37
CA LEU A 268 12.54 10.10 -6.10
C LEU A 268 13.50 8.91 -6.27
N ARG A 269 13.41 8.19 -7.40
CA ARG A 269 14.34 7.11 -7.72
C ARG A 269 15.78 7.60 -7.83
N ALA A 270 15.99 8.75 -8.43
CA ALA A 270 17.32 9.35 -8.56
C ALA A 270 17.92 9.84 -7.23
N GLN A 271 17.13 9.93 -6.16
CA GLN A 271 17.58 10.35 -4.81
C GLN A 271 17.92 9.16 -3.89
N LEU A 272 17.64 7.92 -4.30
CA LEU A 272 17.96 6.70 -3.57
C LEU A 272 19.35 6.19 -3.94
#